data_f27f1e5975361a7911b3f17fb116cc63
#
_entry.id   f27f1e5975361a7911b3f17fb116cc63
#
_cell.length_a   1.000
_cell.length_b   1.000
_cell.length_c   1.000
_cell.angle_alpha   90.00
_cell.angle_beta   90.00
_cell.angle_gamma   90.00
#
_symmetry.space_group_name_H-M   'P 1'
#
loop_
_entity.id
_entity.type
_entity.pdbx_description
1 polymer ?
#
loop_
_entity_poly.entity_id
_entity_poly.type
_entity_poly.pdbx_seq_one_letter_code
_entity_poly.pdbx_strand_id
1 'polypeptide(L)'
;MSRFFQEVVRELERCPRFALGLISRVQGSTPQKPGAKALFLADDRMIGTLGGGCLEAEIRRRAKAALASGQPEKFEMTLDRDFGWDDGLICGGTVKGLILPKAAEAAEIWSALARRERVRTWGVREDFTIAWAECADETGWLYRETVSPAMALWIAGSGHIAQAVAPMALALDFDVTVFDDRPELANREYFPEPAHLRVGNWGELLETPLPEQPALGLIVTRGHQHDADVLAEWIHKPFLFLGMIGSGRKRRMIREGFLKRKIATEEDLARVASPVGLEIGAVSVQEIAVSIMAQYVQRRAEHGAEN
;
A
#
# COMPACT_ATOMS: atom_id res chain seq x y z
N MET A 1 -2.49 4.32 -1.03
CA MET A 1 -3.96 4.58 -0.96
C MET A 1 -4.49 4.81 0.45
N SER A 2 -4.04 4.08 1.47
CA SER A 2 -4.55 4.25 2.86
C SER A 2 -4.26 5.64 3.42
N ARG A 3 -3.08 6.17 3.18
CA ARG A 3 -2.71 7.53 3.59
C ARG A 3 -3.67 8.59 3.07
N PHE A 4 -4.17 8.45 1.84
CA PHE A 4 -5.11 9.43 1.29
C PHE A 4 -6.39 9.51 2.14
N PHE A 5 -7.03 8.38 2.44
CA PHE A 5 -8.26 8.39 3.25
C PHE A 5 -8.01 8.84 4.71
N GLN A 6 -6.85 8.53 5.27
CA GLN A 6 -6.45 9.05 6.58
C GLN A 6 -6.30 10.58 6.57
N GLU A 7 -5.69 11.13 5.50
CA GLU A 7 -5.61 12.59 5.35
C GLU A 7 -6.99 13.22 5.13
N VAL A 8 -7.90 12.56 4.37
CA VAL A 8 -9.30 13.01 4.25
C VAL A 8 -9.95 13.14 5.63
N VAL A 9 -9.81 12.12 6.49
CA VAL A 9 -10.37 12.15 7.86
C VAL A 9 -9.77 13.27 8.70
N ARG A 10 -8.45 13.47 8.64
CA ARG A 10 -7.78 14.59 9.34
C ARG A 10 -8.29 15.96 8.88
N GLU A 11 -8.52 16.13 7.59
CA GLU A 11 -9.04 17.41 7.07
C GLU A 11 -10.53 17.59 7.39
N LEU A 12 -11.31 16.53 7.50
CA LEU A 12 -12.69 16.60 7.99
C LEU A 12 -12.76 17.16 9.44
N GLU A 13 -11.81 16.78 10.29
CA GLU A 13 -11.72 17.29 11.67
C GLU A 13 -11.28 18.76 11.74
N ARG A 14 -10.42 19.20 10.79
CA ARG A 14 -9.83 20.55 10.77
C ARG A 14 -10.70 21.57 10.05
N CYS A 15 -11.14 21.21 8.86
CA CYS A 15 -11.92 22.10 7.98
C CYS A 15 -12.76 21.24 7.02
N PRO A 16 -14.05 20.96 7.32
CA PRO A 16 -14.88 20.07 6.53
C PRO A 16 -15.32 20.67 5.18
N ARG A 17 -14.49 21.50 4.56
CA ARG A 17 -14.76 22.15 3.27
C ARG A 17 -13.61 21.92 2.29
N PHE A 18 -13.77 20.90 1.45
CA PHE A 18 -12.84 20.59 0.37
C PHE A 18 -13.57 20.00 -0.84
N ALA A 19 -12.96 20.11 -2.01
CA ALA A 19 -13.39 19.37 -3.20
C ALA A 19 -12.49 18.14 -3.39
N LEU A 20 -13.09 17.02 -3.76
CA LEU A 20 -12.38 15.85 -4.22
C LEU A 20 -12.27 15.89 -5.74
N GLY A 21 -11.06 15.93 -6.27
CA GLY A 21 -10.74 15.67 -7.67
C GLY A 21 -10.37 14.20 -7.84
N LEU A 22 -10.91 13.56 -8.86
CA LEU A 22 -10.76 12.11 -9.05
C LEU A 22 -10.68 11.79 -10.55
N ILE A 23 -9.68 11.01 -10.97
CA ILE A 23 -9.57 10.48 -12.32
C ILE A 23 -10.41 9.20 -12.42
N SER A 24 -11.45 9.24 -13.24
CA SER A 24 -12.37 8.12 -13.45
C SER A 24 -11.97 7.24 -14.63
N ARG A 25 -11.37 7.80 -15.68
CA ARG A 25 -10.96 7.09 -16.88
C ARG A 25 -9.77 7.75 -17.55
N VAL A 26 -8.93 6.95 -18.19
CA VAL A 26 -7.82 7.41 -19.02
C VAL A 26 -7.80 6.69 -20.36
N GLN A 27 -7.23 7.32 -21.39
CA GLN A 27 -7.00 6.75 -22.69
C GLN A 27 -5.64 7.22 -23.21
N GLY A 28 -4.83 6.31 -23.76
CA GLY A 28 -3.47 6.61 -24.20
C GLY A 28 -2.48 6.75 -23.02
N SER A 29 -1.36 7.43 -23.27
CA SER A 29 -0.33 7.66 -22.26
C SER A 29 -0.73 8.82 -21.34
N THR A 30 -0.84 8.57 -20.04
CA THR A 30 -1.23 9.56 -19.04
C THR A 30 -0.34 9.47 -17.80
N PRO A 31 -0.13 10.59 -17.06
CA PRO A 31 0.75 10.60 -15.89
C PRO A 31 0.18 9.81 -14.70
N GLN A 32 -1.12 9.54 -14.70
CA GLN A 32 -1.81 8.79 -13.64
C GLN A 32 -2.81 7.79 -14.22
N LYS A 33 -3.21 6.85 -13.38
CA LYS A 33 -4.22 5.82 -13.67
C LYS A 33 -5.59 6.23 -13.13
N PRO A 34 -6.69 5.59 -13.58
CA PRO A 34 -7.99 5.70 -12.92
C PRO A 34 -7.86 5.41 -11.42
N GLY A 35 -8.58 6.17 -10.60
CA GLY A 35 -8.49 6.07 -9.15
C GLY A 35 -7.51 7.06 -8.50
N ALA A 36 -6.68 7.77 -9.28
CA ALA A 36 -5.88 8.87 -8.74
C ALA A 36 -6.80 9.97 -8.20
N LYS A 37 -6.49 10.48 -7.01
CA LYS A 37 -7.31 11.40 -6.23
C LYS A 37 -6.49 12.53 -5.61
N ALA A 38 -7.11 13.70 -5.52
CA ALA A 38 -6.57 14.81 -4.74
C ALA A 38 -7.69 15.57 -4.03
N LEU A 39 -7.43 16.00 -2.80
CA LEU A 39 -8.25 17.01 -2.13
C LEU A 39 -7.75 18.38 -2.48
N PHE A 40 -8.67 19.29 -2.76
CA PHE A 40 -8.43 20.71 -2.94
C PHE A 40 -9.13 21.45 -1.80
N LEU A 41 -8.35 22.05 -0.92
CA LEU A 41 -8.85 22.70 0.28
C LEU A 41 -9.15 24.18 0.03
N ALA A 42 -9.96 24.78 0.89
CA ALA A 42 -10.34 26.18 0.77
C ALA A 42 -9.16 27.16 0.97
N ASP A 43 -8.09 26.72 1.62
CA ASP A 43 -6.85 27.46 1.86
C ASP A 43 -5.77 27.27 0.77
N ASP A 44 -6.16 26.78 -0.41
CA ASP A 44 -5.31 26.47 -1.56
C ASP A 44 -4.31 25.29 -1.35
N ARG A 45 -4.31 24.60 -0.20
CA ARG A 45 -3.56 23.36 -0.03
C ARG A 45 -4.17 22.24 -0.87
N MET A 46 -3.31 21.31 -1.28
CA MET A 46 -3.69 20.09 -1.97
C MET A 46 -3.10 18.87 -1.26
N ILE A 47 -3.86 17.79 -1.19
CA ILE A 47 -3.45 16.50 -0.62
C ILE A 47 -3.70 15.41 -1.66
N GLY A 48 -2.71 14.58 -1.93
CA GLY A 48 -2.76 13.61 -3.02
C GLY A 48 -2.20 14.18 -4.31
N THR A 49 -2.42 13.50 -5.44
CA THR A 49 -1.93 13.95 -6.75
C THR A 49 -2.79 13.41 -7.89
N LEU A 50 -2.90 14.19 -8.94
CA LEU A 50 -3.54 13.83 -10.21
C LEU A 50 -2.53 13.72 -11.36
N GLY A 51 -1.22 13.71 -11.04
CA GLY A 51 -0.14 13.53 -12.01
C GLY A 51 0.73 14.76 -12.23
N GLY A 52 0.49 15.86 -11.49
CA GLY A 52 1.28 17.08 -11.58
C GLY A 52 1.02 17.92 -12.84
N GLY A 53 1.85 18.98 -13.02
CA GLY A 53 1.85 19.80 -14.21
C GLY A 53 0.54 20.53 -14.51
N CYS A 54 0.29 20.73 -15.81
CA CYS A 54 -0.88 21.48 -16.32
C CYS A 54 -2.22 20.85 -15.93
N LEU A 55 -2.30 19.50 -15.90
CA LEU A 55 -3.52 18.78 -15.51
C LEU A 55 -3.95 19.18 -14.10
N GLU A 56 -3.02 19.14 -13.18
CA GLU A 56 -3.28 19.41 -11.76
C GLU A 56 -3.60 20.89 -11.51
N ALA A 57 -2.90 21.80 -12.21
CA ALA A 57 -3.16 23.22 -12.16
C ALA A 57 -4.58 23.57 -12.65
N GLU A 58 -5.00 22.99 -13.78
CA GLU A 58 -6.34 23.21 -14.32
C GLU A 58 -7.44 22.63 -13.43
N ILE A 59 -7.23 21.38 -12.91
CA ILE A 59 -8.22 20.78 -12.00
C ILE A 59 -8.29 21.58 -10.69
N ARG A 60 -7.18 22.12 -10.17
CA ARG A 60 -7.18 23.02 -9.01
C ARG A 60 -8.04 24.27 -9.26
N ARG A 61 -7.88 24.90 -10.40
CA ARG A 61 -8.71 26.08 -10.80
C ARG A 61 -10.19 25.74 -10.82
N ARG A 62 -10.56 24.60 -11.44
CA ARG A 62 -11.95 24.12 -11.50
C ARG A 62 -12.48 23.72 -10.13
N ALA A 63 -11.69 23.04 -9.31
CA ALA A 63 -12.07 22.66 -7.95
C ALA A 63 -12.36 23.89 -7.07
N LYS A 64 -11.59 24.97 -7.23
CA LYS A 64 -11.84 26.24 -6.54
C LYS A 64 -13.19 26.86 -6.97
N ALA A 65 -13.50 26.84 -8.26
CA ALA A 65 -14.78 27.31 -8.77
C ALA A 65 -15.96 26.43 -8.28
N ALA A 66 -15.77 25.10 -8.27
CA ALA A 66 -16.76 24.16 -7.75
C ALA A 66 -17.01 24.36 -6.25
N LEU A 67 -15.97 24.61 -5.44
CA LEU A 67 -16.12 24.95 -4.02
C LEU A 67 -16.91 26.23 -3.79
N ALA A 68 -16.72 27.24 -4.65
CA ALA A 68 -17.46 28.50 -4.57
C ALA A 68 -18.94 28.36 -4.96
N SER A 69 -19.22 27.59 -6.02
CA SER A 69 -20.58 27.40 -6.54
C SER A 69 -21.35 26.28 -5.85
N GLY A 70 -20.66 25.31 -5.20
CA GLY A 70 -21.24 24.09 -4.69
C GLY A 70 -21.67 23.09 -5.78
N GLN A 71 -21.32 23.34 -7.07
CA GLN A 71 -21.73 22.50 -8.19
C GLN A 71 -20.63 21.51 -8.56
N PRO A 72 -20.94 20.20 -8.65
CA PRO A 72 -19.99 19.19 -9.13
C PRO A 72 -19.78 19.31 -10.65
N GLU A 73 -18.66 18.77 -11.12
CA GLU A 73 -18.28 18.84 -12.53
C GLU A 73 -17.70 17.50 -13.02
N LYS A 74 -18.06 17.14 -14.27
CA LYS A 74 -17.30 16.13 -15.05
C LYS A 74 -16.29 16.88 -15.91
N PHE A 75 -15.05 16.42 -15.94
CA PHE A 75 -14.04 16.99 -16.82
C PHE A 75 -13.48 15.96 -17.80
N GLU A 76 -13.09 16.44 -18.96
CA GLU A 76 -12.32 15.71 -19.96
C GLU A 76 -11.19 16.62 -20.44
N MET A 77 -9.96 16.11 -20.45
CA MET A 77 -8.78 16.87 -20.87
C MET A 77 -7.88 15.99 -21.72
N THR A 78 -7.51 16.49 -22.89
CA THR A 78 -6.50 15.89 -23.75
C THR A 78 -5.14 16.52 -23.42
N LEU A 79 -4.16 15.69 -23.15
CA LEU A 79 -2.81 16.12 -22.76
C LEU A 79 -1.92 16.24 -23.99
N ASP A 80 -2.27 17.17 -24.92
CA ASP A 80 -1.55 17.44 -26.14
C ASP A 80 -0.76 18.76 -26.05
N ARG A 81 0.00 19.04 -27.11
CA ARG A 81 0.87 20.22 -27.21
C ARG A 81 0.13 21.57 -27.25
N ASP A 82 -1.20 21.56 -27.48
CA ASP A 82 -1.99 22.79 -27.67
C ASP A 82 -2.37 23.48 -26.35
N PHE A 83 -2.04 22.90 -25.20
CA PHE A 83 -2.27 23.52 -23.87
C PHE A 83 -1.29 24.67 -23.52
N GLY A 84 -0.48 25.14 -24.47
CA GLY A 84 0.15 26.47 -24.44
C GLY A 84 1.27 26.66 -23.42
N TRP A 85 1.89 25.61 -22.90
CA TRP A 85 3.00 25.67 -21.98
C TRP A 85 4.23 24.95 -22.56
N ASP A 86 5.34 25.66 -22.56
CA ASP A 86 6.66 25.23 -23.11
C ASP A 86 7.30 24.03 -22.38
N ASP A 87 6.62 23.46 -21.38
CA ASP A 87 7.15 22.46 -20.45
C ASP A 87 6.90 21.01 -20.86
N GLY A 88 6.76 20.72 -22.17
CA GLY A 88 7.10 19.40 -22.71
C GLY A 88 6.29 18.17 -22.25
N LEU A 89 5.02 18.29 -21.86
CA LEU A 89 4.16 17.14 -21.60
C LEU A 89 3.74 16.46 -22.94
N ILE A 90 4.58 15.55 -23.42
CA ILE A 90 4.35 14.73 -24.61
C ILE A 90 3.56 13.46 -24.23
N CYS A 91 2.51 13.58 -23.41
CA CYS A 91 1.79 12.37 -22.99
C CYS A 91 0.74 11.90 -24.00
N GLY A 92 0.13 12.80 -24.81
CA GLY A 92 -0.80 12.47 -25.90
C GLY A 92 -2.07 11.69 -25.50
N GLY A 93 -2.34 11.56 -24.18
CA GLY A 93 -3.49 10.84 -23.66
C GLY A 93 -4.66 11.73 -23.27
N THR A 94 -5.83 11.14 -23.07
CA THR A 94 -7.03 11.80 -22.56
C THR A 94 -7.34 11.32 -21.16
N VAL A 95 -7.63 12.27 -20.27
CA VAL A 95 -8.01 12.03 -18.88
C VAL A 95 -9.45 12.50 -18.68
N LYS A 96 -10.29 11.66 -18.09
CA LYS A 96 -11.66 12.00 -17.67
C LYS A 96 -11.75 11.86 -16.16
N GLY A 97 -12.51 12.76 -15.53
CA GLY A 97 -12.65 12.70 -14.08
C GLY A 97 -13.81 13.52 -13.56
N LEU A 98 -13.85 13.63 -12.24
CA LEU A 98 -14.92 14.27 -11.47
C LEU A 98 -14.32 15.27 -10.50
N ILE A 99 -15.04 16.35 -10.27
CA ILE A 99 -14.79 17.33 -9.20
C ILE A 99 -16.01 17.38 -8.31
N LEU A 100 -15.84 17.05 -7.04
CA LEU A 100 -16.91 16.85 -6.06
C LEU A 100 -16.75 17.83 -4.89
N PRO A 101 -17.39 19.01 -4.93
CA PRO A 101 -17.22 20.06 -3.91
C PRO A 101 -17.85 19.72 -2.56
N LYS A 102 -18.76 18.72 -2.53
CA LYS A 102 -19.45 18.26 -1.34
C LYS A 102 -18.91 16.93 -0.80
N ALA A 103 -17.67 16.58 -1.15
CA ALA A 103 -17.09 15.31 -0.75
C ALA A 103 -16.98 15.13 0.78
N ALA A 104 -16.96 16.23 1.54
CA ALA A 104 -16.97 16.20 3.01
C ALA A 104 -18.27 15.62 3.60
N GLU A 105 -19.40 15.66 2.88
CA GLU A 105 -20.68 15.09 3.33
C GLU A 105 -20.63 13.55 3.46
N ALA A 106 -19.67 12.89 2.81
CA ALA A 106 -19.44 11.45 2.89
C ALA A 106 -18.50 11.01 4.03
N ALA A 107 -18.47 11.74 5.15
CA ALA A 107 -17.53 11.55 6.26
C ALA A 107 -17.49 10.10 6.81
N GLU A 108 -18.66 9.44 6.91
CA GLU A 108 -18.75 8.04 7.37
C GLU A 108 -18.03 7.08 6.40
N ILE A 109 -18.14 7.32 5.08
CA ILE A 109 -17.49 6.52 4.05
C ILE A 109 -15.97 6.70 4.18
N TRP A 110 -15.49 7.93 4.27
CA TRP A 110 -14.07 8.23 4.42
C TRP A 110 -13.48 7.60 5.69
N SER A 111 -14.18 7.71 6.81
CA SER A 111 -13.75 7.12 8.08
C SER A 111 -13.64 5.59 7.99
N ALA A 112 -14.60 4.94 7.35
CA ALA A 112 -14.57 3.49 7.18
C ALA A 112 -13.47 3.04 6.19
N LEU A 113 -13.22 3.82 5.11
CA LEU A 113 -12.14 3.55 4.16
C LEU A 113 -10.75 3.80 4.77
N ALA A 114 -10.63 4.77 5.67
CA ALA A 114 -9.37 5.03 6.38
C ALA A 114 -8.98 3.88 7.34
N ARG A 115 -9.96 3.24 7.98
CA ARG A 115 -9.72 2.07 8.86
C ARG A 115 -9.34 0.80 8.09
N ARG A 116 -9.88 0.62 6.88
CA ARG A 116 -9.58 -0.55 5.99
C ARG A 116 -9.73 -1.91 6.68
N GLU A 117 -10.70 -2.06 7.56
CA GLU A 117 -10.92 -3.30 8.32
C GLU A 117 -11.40 -4.45 7.44
N ARG A 118 -12.06 -4.15 6.33
CA ARG A 118 -12.60 -5.13 5.38
C ARG A 118 -12.68 -4.56 3.97
N VAL A 119 -12.83 -5.44 2.99
CA VAL A 119 -13.07 -5.06 1.59
C VAL A 119 -14.39 -4.29 1.50
N ARG A 120 -14.33 -3.10 0.89
CA ARG A 120 -15.51 -2.25 0.65
C ARG A 120 -15.40 -1.59 -0.71
N THR A 121 -16.51 -1.50 -1.40
CA THR A 121 -16.64 -0.74 -2.64
C THR A 121 -17.44 0.53 -2.39
N TRP A 122 -16.88 1.65 -2.82
CA TRP A 122 -17.56 2.94 -2.83
C TRP A 122 -17.58 3.51 -4.24
N GLY A 123 -18.40 4.52 -4.47
CA GLY A 123 -18.44 5.14 -5.77
C GLY A 123 -19.13 6.49 -5.77
N VAL A 124 -19.22 7.07 -6.97
CA VAL A 124 -19.91 8.32 -7.27
C VAL A 124 -21.06 8.01 -8.21
N ARG A 125 -22.29 8.31 -7.81
CA ARG A 125 -23.51 8.13 -8.61
C ARG A 125 -23.62 9.19 -9.71
N GLU A 126 -24.57 9.00 -10.64
CA GLU A 126 -24.82 9.95 -11.72
C GLU A 126 -25.26 11.35 -11.24
N ASP A 127 -25.86 11.44 -10.08
CA ASP A 127 -26.21 12.69 -9.37
C ASP A 127 -25.06 13.30 -8.57
N PHE A 128 -23.86 12.73 -8.70
CA PHE A 128 -22.62 13.07 -7.97
C PHE A 128 -22.63 12.75 -6.47
N THR A 129 -23.59 11.99 -5.99
CA THR A 129 -23.60 11.50 -4.60
C THR A 129 -22.51 10.44 -4.41
N ILE A 130 -21.72 10.56 -3.33
CA ILE A 130 -20.76 9.54 -2.91
C ILE A 130 -21.52 8.54 -2.04
N ALA A 131 -21.45 7.25 -2.40
CA ALA A 131 -22.19 6.20 -1.72
C ALA A 131 -21.41 4.87 -1.68
N TRP A 132 -21.82 3.97 -0.80
CA TRP A 132 -21.40 2.57 -0.86
C TRP A 132 -21.99 1.93 -2.11
N ALA A 133 -21.16 1.17 -2.84
CA ALA A 133 -21.59 0.36 -3.97
C ALA A 133 -21.65 -1.10 -3.54
N GLU A 134 -22.80 -1.74 -3.78
CA GLU A 134 -22.95 -3.18 -3.62
C GLU A 134 -22.50 -3.91 -4.90
N CYS A 135 -22.03 -5.15 -4.79
CA CYS A 135 -21.51 -5.91 -5.93
C CYS A 135 -22.52 -6.10 -7.06
N ALA A 136 -23.82 -6.06 -6.75
CA ALA A 136 -24.92 -6.24 -7.71
C ALA A 136 -25.30 -4.98 -8.51
N ASP A 137 -24.85 -3.79 -8.08
CA ASP A 137 -25.19 -2.50 -8.72
C ASP A 137 -24.26 -2.21 -9.90
N GLU A 138 -24.60 -2.64 -11.12
CA GLU A 138 -23.78 -2.40 -12.31
C GLU A 138 -24.03 -1.04 -12.98
N THR A 139 -25.19 -0.42 -12.77
CA THR A 139 -25.62 0.81 -13.45
C THR A 139 -25.75 2.01 -12.51
N GLY A 140 -25.73 3.22 -13.09
CA GLY A 140 -25.93 4.46 -12.32
C GLY A 140 -24.70 5.01 -11.62
N TRP A 141 -23.50 4.53 -11.99
CA TRP A 141 -22.23 4.97 -11.40
C TRP A 141 -21.34 5.69 -12.39
N LEU A 142 -20.85 6.86 -12.02
CA LEU A 142 -19.79 7.58 -12.73
C LEU A 142 -18.40 7.02 -12.41
N TYR A 143 -18.25 6.46 -11.22
CA TYR A 143 -17.00 5.87 -10.73
C TYR A 143 -17.29 4.85 -9.63
N ARG A 144 -16.50 3.78 -9.60
CA ARG A 144 -16.48 2.82 -8.49
C ARG A 144 -15.04 2.41 -8.19
N GLU A 145 -14.76 2.14 -6.93
CA GLU A 145 -13.47 1.68 -6.45
C GLU A 145 -13.63 0.74 -5.26
N THR A 146 -12.96 -0.40 -5.34
CA THR A 146 -12.86 -1.33 -4.21
C THR A 146 -11.60 -1.05 -3.44
N VAL A 147 -11.74 -0.86 -2.13
CA VAL A 147 -10.65 -0.66 -1.19
C VAL A 147 -10.57 -1.90 -0.30
N SER A 148 -9.43 -2.57 -0.35
CA SER A 148 -9.13 -3.76 0.47
C SER A 148 -8.28 -3.38 1.68
N PRO A 149 -8.26 -4.20 2.74
CA PRO A 149 -7.28 -4.11 3.82
C PRO A 149 -5.85 -4.02 3.27
N ALA A 150 -4.96 -3.37 4.01
CA ALA A 150 -3.55 -3.36 3.64
C ALA A 150 -3.01 -4.78 3.72
N MET A 151 -2.16 -5.17 2.76
CA MET A 151 -1.47 -6.46 2.82
C MET A 151 -0.56 -6.49 4.04
N ALA A 152 -0.68 -7.51 4.87
CA ALA A 152 0.15 -7.65 6.05
C ALA A 152 1.60 -8.01 5.66
N LEU A 153 2.56 -7.40 6.34
CA LEU A 153 3.97 -7.78 6.29
C LEU A 153 4.44 -8.11 7.70
N TRP A 154 4.67 -9.37 7.96
CA TRP A 154 5.27 -9.84 9.20
C TRP A 154 6.78 -9.93 9.08
N ILE A 155 7.48 -9.31 10.00
CA ILE A 155 8.94 -9.26 10.04
C ILE A 155 9.41 -9.95 11.33
N ALA A 156 10.05 -11.09 11.20
CA ALA A 156 10.71 -11.77 12.30
C ALA A 156 12.14 -11.25 12.44
N GLY A 157 12.41 -10.52 13.52
CA GLY A 157 13.66 -9.84 13.79
C GLY A 157 13.52 -8.33 13.78
N SER A 158 14.24 -7.65 14.68
CA SER A 158 14.26 -6.18 14.85
C SER A 158 15.64 -5.57 14.59
N GLY A 159 16.54 -6.31 13.92
CA GLY A 159 17.89 -5.83 13.57
C GLY A 159 17.89 -4.78 12.45
N HIS A 160 19.09 -4.35 12.03
CA HIS A 160 19.29 -3.26 11.07
C HIS A 160 18.48 -3.43 9.76
N ILE A 161 18.35 -4.65 9.24
CA ILE A 161 17.53 -4.89 8.03
C ILE A 161 16.06 -4.61 8.30
N ALA A 162 15.51 -5.09 9.40
CA ALA A 162 14.12 -4.83 9.78
C ALA A 162 13.87 -3.34 9.99
N GLN A 163 14.80 -2.64 10.67
CA GLN A 163 14.75 -1.19 10.90
C GLN A 163 14.78 -0.38 9.61
N ALA A 164 15.44 -0.88 8.56
CA ALA A 164 15.45 -0.24 7.25
C ALA A 164 14.20 -0.61 6.41
N VAL A 165 13.73 -1.85 6.49
CA VAL A 165 12.58 -2.37 5.73
C VAL A 165 11.25 -1.81 6.25
N ALA A 166 11.04 -1.77 7.56
CA ALA A 166 9.74 -1.42 8.14
C ALA A 166 9.25 -0.01 7.75
N PRO A 167 10.06 1.06 7.82
CA PRO A 167 9.63 2.39 7.36
C PRO A 167 9.29 2.43 5.86
N MET A 168 10.04 1.71 5.03
CA MET A 168 9.74 1.61 3.59
C MET A 168 8.42 0.88 3.35
N ALA A 169 8.20 -0.23 4.06
CA ALA A 169 6.96 -1.00 3.96
C ALA A 169 5.74 -0.17 4.38
N LEU A 170 5.82 0.57 5.48
CA LEU A 170 4.80 1.52 5.92
C LEU A 170 4.54 2.61 4.88
N ALA A 171 5.61 3.15 4.27
CA ALA A 171 5.50 4.15 3.21
C ALA A 171 4.84 3.60 1.94
N LEU A 172 5.00 2.29 1.69
CA LEU A 172 4.40 1.54 0.58
C LEU A 172 3.03 0.93 0.92
N ASP A 173 2.45 1.31 2.06
CA ASP A 173 1.08 0.91 2.43
C ASP A 173 0.92 -0.58 2.79
N PHE A 174 1.95 -1.17 3.40
CA PHE A 174 1.83 -2.46 4.09
C PHE A 174 1.40 -2.27 5.54
N ASP A 175 0.66 -3.24 6.07
CA ASP A 175 0.37 -3.37 7.51
C ASP A 175 1.52 -4.15 8.16
N VAL A 176 2.40 -3.45 8.88
CA VAL A 176 3.67 -4.01 9.35
C VAL A 176 3.56 -4.49 10.79
N THR A 177 3.90 -5.75 11.03
CA THR A 177 4.10 -6.31 12.38
C THR A 177 5.53 -6.84 12.53
N VAL A 178 6.22 -6.37 13.55
CA VAL A 178 7.60 -6.79 13.88
C VAL A 178 7.58 -7.69 15.12
N PHE A 179 8.25 -8.83 15.03
CA PHE A 179 8.38 -9.84 16.08
C PHE A 179 9.84 -9.93 16.53
N ASP A 180 10.13 -9.80 17.81
CA ASP A 180 11.48 -10.02 18.36
C ASP A 180 11.42 -10.30 19.86
N ASP A 181 12.43 -10.98 20.38
CA ASP A 181 12.60 -11.29 21.81
C ASP A 181 13.37 -10.18 22.57
N ARG A 182 13.78 -9.11 21.89
CA ARG A 182 14.61 -8.03 22.43
C ARG A 182 13.85 -6.71 22.48
N PRO A 183 13.32 -6.32 23.65
CA PRO A 183 12.59 -5.06 23.80
C PRO A 183 13.45 -3.82 23.55
N GLU A 184 14.77 -3.91 23.75
CA GLU A 184 15.71 -2.82 23.50
C GLU A 184 15.87 -2.48 21.99
N LEU A 185 15.49 -3.40 21.08
CA LEU A 185 15.50 -3.19 19.64
C LEU A 185 14.09 -3.09 19.05
N ALA A 186 13.15 -3.87 19.57
CA ALA A 186 11.77 -3.88 19.09
C ALA A 186 10.94 -2.82 19.86
N ASN A 187 11.20 -1.55 19.61
CA ASN A 187 10.58 -0.43 20.30
C ASN A 187 10.22 0.72 19.34
N ARG A 188 9.60 1.78 19.86
CA ARG A 188 9.10 2.92 19.08
C ARG A 188 10.20 3.87 18.58
N GLU A 189 11.41 3.79 19.08
CA GLU A 189 12.57 4.51 18.56
C GLU A 189 12.96 4.00 17.17
N TYR A 190 12.95 2.66 16.99
CA TYR A 190 13.32 2.03 15.71
C TYR A 190 12.13 1.73 14.79
N PHE A 191 10.95 1.53 15.35
CA PHE A 191 9.72 1.18 14.62
C PHE A 191 8.59 2.14 15.00
N PRO A 192 8.50 3.31 14.36
CA PRO A 192 7.48 4.30 14.67
C PRO A 192 6.07 3.80 14.29
N GLU A 193 5.06 4.44 14.87
CA GLU A 193 3.67 4.21 14.44
C GLU A 193 3.52 4.39 12.92
N PRO A 194 2.65 3.61 12.25
CA PRO A 194 1.69 2.64 12.82
C PRO A 194 2.19 1.18 12.86
N ALA A 195 3.50 0.91 12.89
CA ALA A 195 3.99 -0.47 13.01
C ALA A 195 3.48 -1.15 14.29
N HIS A 196 3.05 -2.39 14.17
CA HIS A 196 2.70 -3.24 15.32
C HIS A 196 3.96 -3.94 15.84
N LEU A 197 4.14 -3.95 17.17
CA LEU A 197 5.26 -4.61 17.82
C LEU A 197 4.77 -5.79 18.66
N ARG A 198 5.36 -6.95 18.45
CA ARG A 198 5.14 -8.17 19.22
C ARG A 198 6.47 -8.55 19.86
N VAL A 199 6.60 -8.30 21.16
CA VAL A 199 7.84 -8.52 21.91
C VAL A 199 7.62 -9.59 22.96
N GLY A 200 8.44 -10.64 22.94
CA GLY A 200 8.29 -11.77 23.88
C GLY A 200 9.18 -12.94 23.50
N ASN A 201 8.99 -14.06 24.17
CA ASN A 201 9.73 -15.27 23.78
C ASN A 201 9.26 -15.83 22.43
N TRP A 202 10.17 -16.40 21.66
CA TRP A 202 9.87 -16.89 20.31
C TRP A 202 8.79 -17.99 20.29
N GLY A 203 8.68 -18.82 21.32
CA GLY A 203 7.63 -19.85 21.39
C GLY A 203 6.23 -19.23 21.30
N GLU A 204 5.96 -18.23 22.14
CA GLU A 204 4.67 -17.51 22.15
C GLU A 204 4.46 -16.65 20.89
N LEU A 205 5.51 -15.98 20.42
CA LEU A 205 5.44 -15.14 19.23
C LEU A 205 5.05 -15.93 17.97
N LEU A 206 5.57 -17.15 17.83
CA LEU A 206 5.32 -18.01 16.69
C LEU A 206 3.91 -18.63 16.68
N GLU A 207 3.24 -18.71 17.83
CA GLU A 207 1.85 -19.14 17.94
C GLU A 207 0.85 -18.08 17.44
N THR A 208 1.29 -16.83 17.23
CA THR A 208 0.42 -15.76 16.73
C THR A 208 -0.29 -16.22 15.45
N PRO A 209 -1.65 -16.14 15.40
CA PRO A 209 -2.39 -16.48 14.19
C PRO A 209 -2.17 -15.42 13.11
N LEU A 210 -2.13 -15.84 11.84
CA LEU A 210 -2.11 -14.89 10.73
C LEU A 210 -3.38 -14.01 10.74
N PRO A 211 -3.26 -12.76 10.29
CA PRO A 211 -4.41 -11.90 10.11
C PRO A 211 -5.32 -12.41 8.98
N GLU A 212 -6.57 -11.96 8.94
CA GLU A 212 -7.53 -12.34 7.91
C GLU A 212 -7.13 -11.83 6.51
N GLN A 213 -6.45 -10.69 6.44
CA GLN A 213 -5.93 -10.14 5.18
C GLN A 213 -4.74 -10.95 4.67
N PRO A 214 -4.48 -10.91 3.34
CA PRO A 214 -3.32 -11.53 2.75
C PRO A 214 -2.01 -11.09 3.42
N ALA A 215 -1.13 -12.05 3.74
CA ALA A 215 0.08 -11.80 4.50
C ALA A 215 1.34 -12.27 3.78
N LEU A 216 2.41 -11.49 3.93
CA LEU A 216 3.77 -11.79 3.50
C LEU A 216 4.66 -11.92 4.74
N GLY A 217 5.63 -12.83 4.72
CA GLY A 217 6.57 -13.06 5.83
C GLY A 217 8.00 -12.72 5.44
N LEU A 218 8.74 -12.05 6.32
CA LEU A 218 10.16 -11.74 6.19
C LEU A 218 10.92 -12.22 7.43
N ILE A 219 11.89 -13.11 7.24
CA ILE A 219 12.73 -13.66 8.30
C ILE A 219 14.11 -13.03 8.23
N VAL A 220 14.44 -12.19 9.24
CA VAL A 220 15.69 -11.41 9.35
C VAL A 220 16.18 -11.38 10.80
N THR A 221 16.11 -12.51 11.51
CA THR A 221 16.50 -12.61 12.92
C THR A 221 18.01 -12.50 13.12
N ARG A 222 18.44 -12.47 14.38
CA ARG A 222 19.87 -12.28 14.76
C ARG A 222 20.81 -13.46 14.46
N GLY A 223 20.30 -14.56 13.92
CA GLY A 223 21.18 -15.72 13.69
C GLY A 223 20.49 -16.88 12.99
N HIS A 224 21.31 -17.81 12.50
CA HIS A 224 20.83 -18.93 11.71
C HIS A 224 19.90 -19.88 12.47
N GLN A 225 20.05 -19.98 13.80
CA GLN A 225 19.20 -20.83 14.64
C GLN A 225 17.79 -20.25 14.76
N HIS A 226 17.67 -18.98 15.15
CA HIS A 226 16.36 -18.32 15.22
C HIS A 226 15.67 -18.22 13.87
N ASP A 227 16.42 -17.99 12.77
CA ASP A 227 15.83 -18.02 11.42
C ASP A 227 15.27 -19.40 11.09
N ALA A 228 15.95 -20.49 11.50
CA ALA A 228 15.46 -21.84 11.29
C ALA A 228 14.24 -22.15 12.16
N ASP A 229 14.21 -21.69 13.41
CA ASP A 229 13.07 -21.88 14.32
C ASP A 229 11.83 -21.14 13.80
N VAL A 230 11.98 -19.87 13.39
CA VAL A 230 10.90 -19.09 12.76
C VAL A 230 10.43 -19.74 11.46
N LEU A 231 11.36 -20.15 10.61
CA LEU A 231 11.02 -20.80 9.35
C LEU A 231 10.26 -22.10 9.56
N ALA A 232 10.63 -22.91 10.57
CA ALA A 232 9.97 -24.18 10.86
C ALA A 232 8.47 -24.02 11.15
N GLU A 233 8.09 -22.92 11.80
CA GLU A 233 6.69 -22.59 12.09
C GLU A 233 5.99 -21.86 10.93
N TRP A 234 6.68 -20.88 10.33
CA TRP A 234 6.06 -20.02 9.33
C TRP A 234 5.88 -20.71 7.97
N ILE A 235 6.68 -21.70 7.64
CA ILE A 235 6.59 -22.44 6.36
C ILE A 235 5.25 -23.15 6.20
N HIS A 236 4.59 -23.51 7.32
CA HIS A 236 3.28 -24.16 7.35
C HIS A 236 2.11 -23.17 7.42
N LYS A 237 2.39 -21.88 7.64
CA LYS A 237 1.34 -20.84 7.62
C LYS A 237 1.03 -20.42 6.17
N PRO A 238 -0.21 -19.98 5.87
CA PRO A 238 -0.63 -19.61 4.52
C PRO A 238 -0.13 -18.22 4.12
N PHE A 239 1.18 -17.95 4.26
CA PHE A 239 1.78 -16.77 3.66
C PHE A 239 1.73 -16.85 2.14
N LEU A 240 1.35 -15.73 1.48
CA LEU A 240 1.45 -15.62 0.03
C LEU A 240 2.89 -15.65 -0.47
N PHE A 241 3.80 -15.14 0.35
CA PHE A 241 5.22 -15.14 0.07
C PHE A 241 6.00 -15.15 1.37
N LEU A 242 7.04 -15.97 1.44
CA LEU A 242 7.94 -16.07 2.59
C LEU A 242 9.37 -15.84 2.11
N GLY A 243 10.02 -14.80 2.64
CA GLY A 243 11.40 -14.47 2.36
C GLY A 243 12.29 -14.63 3.58
N MET A 244 13.50 -15.14 3.38
CA MET A 244 14.49 -15.27 4.45
C MET A 244 15.83 -14.71 3.99
N ILE A 245 16.44 -13.86 4.85
CA ILE A 245 17.81 -13.40 4.61
C ILE A 245 18.81 -14.55 4.81
N GLY A 246 19.80 -14.60 3.99
CA GLY A 246 20.87 -15.58 4.18
C GLY A 246 21.69 -15.86 2.94
N SER A 247 22.93 -16.30 3.17
CA SER A 247 23.81 -16.76 2.08
C SER A 247 23.33 -18.10 1.52
N GLY A 248 23.72 -18.43 0.30
CA GLY A 248 23.45 -19.72 -0.31
C GLY A 248 23.94 -20.92 0.53
N ARG A 249 25.00 -20.74 1.35
CA ARG A 249 25.48 -21.75 2.31
C ARG A 249 24.43 -21.96 3.43
N LYS A 250 23.92 -20.87 4.02
CA LYS A 250 22.90 -20.94 5.09
C LYS A 250 21.64 -21.63 4.58
N ARG A 251 21.15 -21.23 3.39
CA ARG A 251 19.99 -21.87 2.74
C ARG A 251 20.16 -23.39 2.61
N ARG A 252 21.32 -23.85 2.12
CA ARG A 252 21.59 -25.30 1.98
C ARG A 252 21.55 -26.01 3.32
N MET A 253 22.22 -25.47 4.34
CA MET A 253 22.26 -26.09 5.69
C MET A 253 20.85 -26.22 6.29
N ILE A 254 20.03 -25.18 6.22
CA ILE A 254 18.64 -25.20 6.72
C ILE A 254 17.82 -26.22 5.92
N ARG A 255 17.93 -26.22 4.59
CA ARG A 255 17.22 -27.16 3.72
C ARG A 255 17.54 -28.61 4.05
N GLU A 256 18.82 -28.96 4.11
CA GLU A 256 19.27 -30.32 4.47
C GLU A 256 18.79 -30.73 5.87
N GLY A 257 18.89 -29.82 6.85
CA GLY A 257 18.41 -30.04 8.20
C GLY A 257 16.90 -30.27 8.28
N PHE A 258 16.11 -29.54 7.54
CA PHE A 258 14.64 -29.63 7.52
C PHE A 258 14.18 -30.93 6.87
N LEU A 259 14.76 -31.32 5.74
CA LEU A 259 14.46 -32.57 5.05
C LEU A 259 14.82 -33.77 5.91
N LYS A 260 16.03 -33.76 6.49
CA LYS A 260 16.50 -34.85 7.37
C LYS A 260 15.59 -35.05 8.59
N ARG A 261 15.12 -33.95 9.20
CA ARG A 261 14.24 -33.97 10.37
C ARG A 261 12.76 -34.05 10.01
N LYS A 262 12.41 -34.07 8.72
CA LYS A 262 11.03 -34.10 8.21
C LYS A 262 10.18 -32.91 8.71
N ILE A 263 10.80 -31.72 8.85
CA ILE A 263 10.12 -30.51 9.26
C ILE A 263 9.32 -29.92 8.07
N ALA A 264 9.88 -30.01 6.87
CA ALA A 264 9.25 -29.48 5.64
C ALA A 264 9.61 -30.39 4.46
N THR A 265 8.80 -30.33 3.42
CA THR A 265 9.04 -31.02 2.14
C THR A 265 9.90 -30.16 1.21
N GLU A 266 10.35 -30.75 0.10
CA GLU A 266 11.03 -30.00 -0.96
C GLU A 266 10.13 -28.90 -1.55
N GLU A 267 8.85 -29.18 -1.70
CA GLU A 267 7.85 -28.25 -2.21
C GLU A 267 7.67 -27.06 -1.26
N ASP A 268 7.56 -27.29 0.04
CA ASP A 268 7.50 -26.21 1.04
C ASP A 268 8.72 -25.31 0.97
N LEU A 269 9.91 -25.91 0.91
CA LEU A 269 11.17 -25.19 0.85
C LEU A 269 11.39 -24.43 -0.47
N ALA A 270 10.81 -24.90 -1.57
CA ALA A 270 10.85 -24.21 -2.86
C ALA A 270 10.04 -22.90 -2.86
N ARG A 271 9.04 -22.78 -1.98
CA ARG A 271 8.22 -21.57 -1.82
C ARG A 271 8.94 -20.46 -1.05
N VAL A 272 10.07 -20.76 -0.37
CA VAL A 272 10.82 -19.79 0.44
C VAL A 272 11.90 -19.12 -0.41
N ALA A 273 11.78 -17.82 -0.59
CA ALA A 273 12.82 -17.03 -1.25
C ALA A 273 14.03 -16.83 -0.30
N SER A 274 15.15 -17.46 -0.61
CA SER A 274 16.40 -17.27 0.15
C SER A 274 17.61 -17.41 -0.79
N PRO A 275 18.45 -16.37 -0.89
CA PRO A 275 18.30 -15.05 -0.27
C PRO A 275 17.05 -14.32 -0.75
N VAL A 276 16.43 -13.56 0.17
CA VAL A 276 15.30 -12.66 -0.15
C VAL A 276 15.83 -11.38 -0.78
N GLY A 277 15.05 -10.80 -1.67
CA GLY A 277 15.36 -9.59 -2.41
C GLY A 277 15.62 -9.85 -3.90
N LEU A 278 15.44 -8.83 -4.73
CA LEU A 278 15.82 -8.85 -6.13
C LEU A 278 17.34 -8.67 -6.28
N GLU A 279 17.93 -9.31 -7.29
CA GLU A 279 19.36 -9.16 -7.57
C GLU A 279 19.64 -7.80 -8.22
N ILE A 280 19.97 -6.81 -7.39
CA ILE A 280 20.26 -5.42 -7.82
C ILE A 280 21.69 -5.00 -7.50
N GLY A 281 22.57 -5.92 -7.07
CA GLY A 281 23.93 -5.60 -6.63
C GLY A 281 23.98 -4.87 -5.27
N ALA A 282 22.98 -5.07 -4.40
CA ALA A 282 22.88 -4.41 -3.09
C ALA A 282 24.03 -4.81 -2.16
N VAL A 283 24.68 -3.82 -1.51
CA VAL A 283 25.79 -3.98 -0.59
C VAL A 283 25.47 -3.44 0.81
N SER A 284 24.92 -2.23 0.89
CA SER A 284 24.55 -1.61 2.17
C SER A 284 23.22 -2.13 2.71
N VAL A 285 23.00 -1.93 4.02
CA VAL A 285 21.72 -2.28 4.68
C VAL A 285 20.52 -1.64 3.97
N GLN A 286 20.66 -0.38 3.56
CA GLN A 286 19.61 0.38 2.87
C GLN A 286 19.35 -0.18 1.47
N GLU A 287 20.38 -0.52 0.72
CA GLU A 287 20.23 -1.14 -0.60
C GLU A 287 19.61 -2.55 -0.52
N ILE A 288 19.99 -3.33 0.50
CA ILE A 288 19.37 -4.63 0.78
C ILE A 288 17.88 -4.44 1.11
N ALA A 289 17.53 -3.42 1.89
CA ALA A 289 16.13 -3.11 2.18
C ALA A 289 15.35 -2.71 0.93
N VAL A 290 15.95 -1.94 0.01
CA VAL A 290 15.35 -1.62 -1.30
C VAL A 290 15.15 -2.89 -2.13
N SER A 291 16.14 -3.76 -2.21
CA SER A 291 16.07 -5.05 -2.92
C SER A 291 14.92 -5.92 -2.38
N ILE A 292 14.83 -6.06 -1.06
CA ILE A 292 13.75 -6.78 -0.38
C ILE A 292 12.40 -6.13 -0.73
N MET A 293 12.23 -4.84 -0.49
CA MET A 293 10.96 -4.16 -0.71
C MET A 293 10.52 -4.17 -2.18
N ALA A 294 11.44 -4.11 -3.13
CA ALA A 294 11.14 -4.26 -4.55
C ALA A 294 10.50 -5.63 -4.84
N GLN A 295 11.05 -6.71 -4.28
CA GLN A 295 10.48 -8.04 -4.42
C GLN A 295 9.10 -8.15 -3.77
N TYR A 296 8.90 -7.57 -2.58
CA TYR A 296 7.60 -7.59 -1.89
C TYR A 296 6.52 -6.79 -2.64
N VAL A 297 6.88 -5.66 -3.23
CA VAL A 297 5.97 -4.91 -4.13
C VAL A 297 5.60 -5.72 -5.36
N GLN A 298 6.56 -6.43 -5.95
CA GLN A 298 6.30 -7.33 -7.08
C GLN A 298 5.31 -8.44 -6.70
N ARG A 299 5.53 -9.13 -5.57
CA ARG A 299 4.63 -10.20 -5.09
C ARG A 299 3.22 -9.69 -4.78
N ARG A 300 3.12 -8.50 -4.20
CA ARG A 300 1.81 -7.85 -4.00
C ARG A 300 1.10 -7.55 -5.31
N ALA A 301 1.82 -7.10 -6.34
CA ALA A 301 1.24 -6.80 -7.64
C ALA A 301 0.75 -8.07 -8.36
N GLU A 302 1.50 -9.17 -8.27
CA GLU A 302 1.13 -10.48 -8.82
C GLU A 302 -0.18 -10.97 -8.17
N HIS A 303 -0.29 -10.93 -6.85
CA HIS A 303 -1.52 -11.31 -6.14
C HIS A 303 -2.72 -10.42 -6.52
N GLY A 304 -2.52 -9.12 -6.69
CA GLY A 304 -3.58 -8.19 -7.11
C GLY A 304 -4.03 -8.35 -8.56
N ALA A 305 -3.25 -9.01 -9.40
CA ALA A 305 -3.62 -9.31 -10.79
C ALA A 305 -4.40 -10.62 -10.94
N GLU A 306 -4.33 -11.52 -9.95
CA GLU A 306 -5.03 -12.80 -9.90
C GLU A 306 -6.44 -12.69 -9.31
N ASN A 307 -6.75 -11.59 -8.62
CA ASN A 307 -8.04 -11.28 -7.99
C ASN A 307 -8.71 -10.07 -8.63
#